data_37256c2a1f9a14fdb15c663c09589500
#
_entry.id   37256c2a1f9a14fdb15c663c09589500
#
_cell.length_a   1.000
_cell.length_b   1.000
_cell.length_c   1.000
_cell.angle_alpha   90.00
_cell.angle_beta   90.00
_cell.angle_gamma   90.00
#
_symmetry.space_group_name_H-M   'P 1'
#
loop_
_entity.id
_entity.type
_entity.pdbx_description
1 polymer ?
#
loop_
_entity_poly.entity_id
_entity_poly.type
_entity_poly.pdbx_seq_one_letter_code
_entity_poly.pdbx_strand_id
1 'polypeptide(L)'
;MIDCGSGAGLPGLVWATLDPNKKIYTVDSTNKKTAFQKLATRELALENVVAVNDRIQNVVLHQENTVVFKAFSSVKEGVLSLNKKNNHKNILFLKKDDEKTEQEITEASSLLYDYKRHEYASNNTKMLVLELYDS
;
A
#
# COMPACT_ATOMS: atom_id res chain seq x y z
N MET A 1 2.75 -9.07 -1.04
CA MET A 1 2.15 -7.74 -0.71
C MET A 1 3.18 -6.66 -0.94
N ILE A 2 2.76 -5.55 -1.49
CA ILE A 2 3.59 -4.35 -1.69
C ILE A 2 3.03 -3.24 -0.80
N ASP A 3 3.85 -2.71 0.10
CA ASP A 3 3.56 -1.52 0.90
C ASP A 3 4.18 -0.32 0.19
N CYS A 4 3.35 0.47 -0.47
CA CYS A 4 3.79 1.54 -1.36
C CYS A 4 3.89 2.87 -0.62
N GLY A 5 5.06 3.52 -0.73
CA GLY A 5 5.34 4.74 0.02
C GLY A 5 5.45 4.47 1.51
N SER A 6 6.11 3.39 1.85
CA SER A 6 6.08 2.78 3.20
C SER A 6 6.60 3.72 4.31
N GLY A 7 7.47 4.66 3.99
CA GLY A 7 7.98 5.62 4.98
C GLY A 7 8.67 4.92 6.16
N ALA A 8 8.06 5.00 7.34
CA ALA A 8 8.53 4.31 8.54
C ALA A 8 8.33 2.77 8.50
N GLY A 9 7.90 2.21 7.37
CA GLY A 9 7.66 0.77 7.23
C GLY A 9 6.28 0.32 7.67
N LEU A 10 5.33 1.22 7.82
CA LEU A 10 3.96 0.91 8.24
C LEU A 10 2.98 1.04 7.05
N PRO A 11 2.08 0.09 6.88
CA PRO A 11 1.81 -1.09 7.72
C PRO A 11 2.65 -2.33 7.41
N GLY A 12 3.51 -2.29 6.40
CA GLY A 12 4.22 -3.47 5.88
C GLY A 12 4.98 -4.28 6.93
N LEU A 13 5.78 -3.63 7.78
CA LEU A 13 6.56 -4.31 8.82
C LEU A 13 5.68 -4.95 9.89
N VAL A 14 4.54 -4.36 10.21
CA VAL A 14 3.57 -4.94 11.15
C VAL A 14 2.99 -6.22 10.56
N TRP A 15 2.57 -6.20 9.31
CA TRP A 15 2.04 -7.40 8.65
C TRP A 15 3.07 -8.50 8.49
N ALA A 16 4.31 -8.15 8.22
CA ALA A 16 5.40 -9.12 8.16
C ALA A 16 5.60 -9.83 9.50
N THR A 17 5.44 -9.11 10.61
CA THR A 17 5.52 -9.67 11.96
C THR A 17 4.34 -10.59 12.26
N LEU A 18 3.13 -10.22 11.83
CA LEU A 18 1.91 -10.98 12.09
C LEU A 18 1.78 -12.23 11.21
N ASP A 19 2.32 -12.19 10.01
CA ASP A 19 2.27 -13.32 9.08
C ASP A 19 3.65 -13.58 8.47
N PRO A 20 4.47 -14.40 9.15
CA PRO A 20 5.85 -14.69 8.71
C PRO A 20 5.94 -15.42 7.36
N ASN A 21 4.86 -16.05 6.91
CA ASN A 21 4.82 -16.77 5.63
C ASN A 21 4.51 -15.87 4.43
N LYS A 22 4.05 -14.65 4.69
CA LYS A 22 3.74 -13.68 3.65
C LYS A 22 4.96 -12.84 3.32
N LYS A 23 5.34 -12.78 2.05
CA LYS A 23 6.41 -11.89 1.59
C LYS A 23 5.90 -10.47 1.43
N ILE A 24 6.60 -9.52 2.05
CA ILE A 24 6.27 -8.11 2.07
C ILE A 24 7.39 -7.34 1.36
N TYR A 25 7.02 -6.49 0.41
CA TYR A 25 7.92 -5.53 -0.23
C TYR A 25 7.54 -4.14 0.29
N THR A 26 8.46 -3.50 0.98
CA THR A 26 8.31 -2.09 1.34
C THR A 26 8.99 -1.25 0.28
N VAL A 27 8.23 -0.38 -0.38
CA VAL A 27 8.72 0.43 -1.50
C VAL A 27 8.71 1.89 -1.11
N ASP A 28 9.86 2.54 -1.19
CA ASP A 28 10.01 3.96 -0.99
C ASP A 28 11.15 4.52 -1.85
N SER A 29 10.94 5.68 -2.44
CA SER A 29 11.94 6.32 -3.30
C SER A 29 13.02 7.09 -2.51
N THR A 30 12.82 7.27 -1.22
CA THR A 30 13.72 8.03 -0.33
C THR A 30 14.76 7.10 0.29
N ASN A 31 16.03 7.33 0.04
CA ASN A 31 17.14 6.53 0.57
C ASN A 31 17.11 6.41 2.09
N LYS A 32 16.89 7.53 2.79
CA LYS A 32 16.84 7.58 4.25
C LYS A 32 15.75 6.70 4.83
N LYS A 33 14.55 6.73 4.25
CA LYS A 33 13.42 5.91 4.68
C LYS A 33 13.66 4.42 4.40
N THR A 34 14.21 4.09 3.24
CA THR A 34 14.59 2.71 2.90
C THR A 34 15.68 2.18 3.83
N ALA A 35 16.67 2.98 4.16
CA ALA A 35 17.72 2.61 5.13
C ALA A 35 17.13 2.32 6.52
N PHE A 36 16.17 3.12 6.96
CA PHE A 36 15.44 2.88 8.21
C PHE A 36 14.66 1.55 8.15
N GLN A 37 13.97 1.28 7.06
CA GLN A 37 13.21 0.03 6.87
C GLN A 37 14.13 -1.20 6.90
N LYS A 38 15.31 -1.11 6.27
CA LYS A 38 16.33 -2.18 6.33
C LYS A 38 16.85 -2.40 7.75
N LEU A 39 17.11 -1.32 8.47
CA LEU A 39 17.53 -1.40 9.88
C LEU A 39 16.45 -2.05 10.74
N ALA A 40 15.21 -1.59 10.65
CA ALA A 40 14.08 -2.12 11.40
C ALA A 40 13.84 -3.60 11.08
N THR A 41 13.90 -3.98 9.82
CA THR A 41 13.76 -5.38 9.37
C THR A 41 14.82 -6.28 10.02
N ARG A 42 16.07 -5.81 10.09
CA ARG A 42 17.16 -6.53 10.74
C ARG A 42 16.97 -6.63 12.25
N GLU A 43 16.66 -5.52 12.90
CA GLU A 43 16.46 -5.48 14.37
C GLU A 43 15.29 -6.35 14.82
N LEU A 44 14.24 -6.44 14.01
CA LEU A 44 13.07 -7.29 14.26
C LEU A 44 13.25 -8.73 13.78
N ALA A 45 14.40 -9.07 13.18
CA ALA A 45 14.69 -10.37 12.60
C ALA A 45 13.62 -10.87 11.61
N LEU A 46 13.12 -9.98 10.75
CA LEU A 46 12.10 -10.30 9.76
C LEU A 46 12.75 -10.85 8.48
N GLU A 47 12.52 -12.12 8.19
CA GLU A 47 13.07 -12.79 6.99
C GLU A 47 12.18 -12.63 5.75
N ASN A 48 10.96 -12.19 5.93
CA ASN A 48 9.92 -12.08 4.88
C ASN A 48 9.73 -10.66 4.33
N VAL A 49 10.66 -9.75 4.60
CA VAL A 49 10.61 -8.35 4.14
C VAL A 49 11.74 -8.07 3.16
N VAL A 50 11.40 -7.43 2.05
CA VAL A 50 12.35 -6.85 1.10
C VAL A 50 12.10 -5.34 1.04
N ALA A 51 13.06 -4.54 1.49
CA ALA A 51 13.01 -3.09 1.37
C ALA A 51 13.56 -2.66 0.01
N VAL A 52 12.71 -2.02 -0.80
CA VAL A 52 13.03 -1.58 -2.15
C VAL A 52 13.15 -0.06 -2.18
N ASN A 53 14.33 0.44 -2.55
CA ASN A 53 14.58 1.85 -2.74
C ASN A 53 14.37 2.21 -4.21
N ASP A 54 13.12 2.43 -4.58
CA ASP A 54 12.75 2.81 -5.93
C ASP A 54 11.37 3.46 -5.92
N ARG A 55 10.99 4.03 -7.05
CA ARG A 55 9.63 4.47 -7.30
C ARG A 55 8.74 3.28 -7.63
N ILE A 56 7.49 3.31 -7.18
CA ILE A 56 6.55 2.22 -7.42
C ILE A 56 6.36 1.92 -8.92
N GLN A 57 6.47 2.90 -9.78
CA GLN A 57 6.37 2.74 -11.23
C GLN A 57 7.41 1.78 -11.80
N ASN A 58 8.55 1.66 -11.14
CA ASN A 58 9.67 0.81 -11.58
C ASN A 58 9.62 -0.60 -10.97
N VAL A 59 8.71 -0.85 -10.02
CA VAL A 59 8.63 -2.13 -9.33
C VAL A 59 7.76 -3.10 -10.13
N VAL A 60 8.35 -4.21 -10.53
CA VAL A 60 7.66 -5.30 -11.23
C VAL A 60 7.87 -6.60 -10.47
N LEU A 61 6.77 -7.22 -10.06
CA LEU A 61 6.75 -8.55 -9.46
C LEU A 61 6.05 -9.52 -10.41
N HIS A 62 6.64 -10.68 -10.60
CA HIS A 62 6.09 -11.70 -11.53
C HIS A 62 4.93 -12.50 -10.93
N GLN A 63 4.62 -12.32 -9.66
CA GLN A 63 3.54 -13.00 -8.97
C GLN A 63 2.37 -12.04 -8.73
N GLU A 64 1.16 -12.59 -8.71
CA GLU A 64 -0.01 -11.84 -8.27
C GLU A 64 0.19 -11.30 -6.85
N ASN A 65 -0.16 -10.05 -6.63
CA ASN A 65 0.09 -9.38 -5.36
C ASN A 65 -1.03 -8.43 -4.97
N THR A 66 -1.02 -8.01 -3.71
CA THR A 66 -1.84 -6.94 -3.16
C THR A 66 -0.95 -5.72 -2.92
N VAL A 67 -1.40 -4.56 -3.36
CA VAL A 67 -0.72 -3.28 -3.12
C VAL A 67 -1.47 -2.50 -2.06
N VAL A 68 -0.73 -1.85 -1.16
CA VAL A 68 -1.31 -1.01 -0.11
C VAL A 68 -0.70 0.38 -0.17
N PHE A 69 -1.57 1.36 -0.15
CA PHE A 69 -1.23 2.78 -0.03
C PHE A 69 -1.72 3.32 1.30
N LYS A 70 -0.82 3.85 2.11
CA LYS A 70 -1.14 4.61 3.31
C LYS A 70 -0.59 6.02 3.16
N ALA A 71 -1.42 7.04 3.44
CA ALA A 71 -1.02 8.44 3.34
C ALA A 71 -0.37 8.80 1.98
N PHE A 72 -0.78 8.12 0.93
CA PHE A 72 -0.44 8.46 -0.46
C PHE A 72 -1.38 9.57 -0.96
N SER A 73 -1.07 10.17 -2.12
CA SER A 73 -1.85 11.28 -2.65
C SER A 73 -3.34 10.96 -2.86
N SER A 74 -3.84 10.86 -4.05
CA SER A 74 -5.23 10.46 -4.30
C SER A 74 -5.34 8.99 -4.71
N VAL A 75 -6.55 8.44 -4.64
CA VAL A 75 -6.83 7.09 -5.11
C VAL A 75 -6.44 6.93 -6.58
N LYS A 76 -6.87 7.88 -7.43
CA LYS A 76 -6.57 7.87 -8.86
C LYS A 76 -5.07 7.92 -9.14
N GLU A 77 -4.34 8.81 -8.50
CA GLU A 77 -2.89 8.92 -8.66
C GLU A 77 -2.17 7.66 -8.17
N GLY A 78 -2.62 7.07 -7.07
CA GLY A 78 -2.08 5.80 -6.58
C GLY A 78 -2.19 4.70 -7.62
N VAL A 79 -3.38 4.49 -8.17
CA VAL A 79 -3.61 3.47 -9.21
C VAL A 79 -2.76 3.74 -10.46
N LEU A 80 -2.74 4.98 -10.93
CA LEU A 80 -1.98 5.36 -12.12
C LEU A 80 -0.46 5.26 -11.94
N SER A 81 0.03 5.29 -10.69
CA SER A 81 1.45 5.13 -10.39
C SER A 81 1.95 3.70 -10.53
N LEU A 82 1.06 2.72 -10.52
CA LEU A 82 1.44 1.31 -10.57
C LEU A 82 1.96 0.90 -11.95
N ASN A 83 2.96 0.02 -11.96
CA ASN A 83 3.47 -0.54 -13.20
C ASN A 83 2.45 -1.51 -13.80
N LYS A 84 2.05 -1.27 -15.05
CA LYS A 84 1.04 -2.07 -15.75
C LYS A 84 1.45 -3.52 -16.03
N LYS A 85 2.72 -3.86 -15.84
CA LYS A 85 3.22 -5.23 -15.96
C LYS A 85 2.89 -6.09 -14.74
N ASN A 86 2.50 -5.47 -13.63
CA ASN A 86 2.09 -6.19 -12.43
C ASN A 86 0.67 -6.71 -12.56
N ASN A 87 0.44 -7.85 -11.94
CA ASN A 87 -0.90 -8.38 -11.70
C ASN A 87 -1.27 -8.14 -10.23
N HIS A 88 -2.13 -7.15 -10.00
CA HIS A 88 -2.62 -6.82 -8.67
C HIS A 88 -3.98 -7.43 -8.44
N LYS A 89 -4.08 -8.33 -7.47
CA LYS A 89 -5.37 -8.90 -7.05
C LYS A 89 -6.26 -7.84 -6.41
N ASN A 90 -5.68 -7.06 -5.51
CA ASN A 90 -6.36 -5.99 -4.79
C ASN A 90 -5.43 -4.79 -4.66
N ILE A 91 -6.02 -3.60 -4.68
CA ILE A 91 -5.32 -2.35 -4.38
C ILE A 91 -6.04 -1.72 -3.19
N LEU A 92 -5.34 -1.56 -2.07
CA LEU A 92 -5.90 -1.07 -0.83
C LEU A 92 -5.43 0.35 -0.54
N PHE A 93 -6.36 1.22 -0.19
CA PHE A 93 -6.08 2.59 0.26
C PHE A 93 -6.56 2.76 1.69
N LEU A 94 -5.64 3.11 2.60
CA LEU A 94 -5.96 3.43 3.98
C LEU A 94 -6.19 4.94 4.07
N LYS A 95 -7.43 5.33 4.31
CA LYS A 95 -7.88 6.73 4.26
C LYS A 95 -8.69 7.10 5.50
N LYS A 96 -8.89 8.40 5.71
CA LYS A 96 -9.95 8.89 6.59
C LYS A 96 -11.29 8.78 5.86
N ASP A 97 -12.35 8.49 6.59
CA ASP A 97 -13.71 8.52 6.04
C ASP A 97 -14.23 9.96 6.14
N ASP A 98 -13.93 10.75 5.13
CA ASP A 98 -14.24 12.17 5.05
C ASP A 98 -14.63 12.60 3.61
N GLU A 99 -15.05 13.85 3.46
CA GLU A 99 -15.46 14.40 2.17
C GLU A 99 -14.36 14.36 1.12
N LYS A 100 -13.11 14.57 1.53
CA LYS A 100 -11.95 14.50 0.62
C LYS A 100 -11.82 13.10 0.02
N THR A 101 -11.95 12.08 0.84
CA THR A 101 -11.90 10.68 0.38
C THR A 101 -13.07 10.36 -0.55
N GLU A 102 -14.28 10.86 -0.27
CA GLU A 102 -15.43 10.70 -1.18
C GLU A 102 -15.17 11.33 -2.56
N GLN A 103 -14.55 12.50 -2.60
CA GLN A 103 -14.14 13.12 -3.87
C GLN A 103 -13.10 12.26 -4.61
N GLU A 104 -12.10 11.75 -3.91
CA GLU A 104 -11.09 10.86 -4.49
C GLU A 104 -11.70 9.58 -5.09
N ILE A 105 -12.69 8.98 -4.42
CA ILE A 105 -13.42 7.81 -4.92
C ILE A 105 -14.20 8.17 -6.18
N THR A 106 -14.88 9.30 -6.19
CA THR A 106 -15.63 9.78 -7.36
C THR A 106 -14.71 10.01 -8.55
N GLU A 107 -13.57 10.66 -8.33
CA GLU A 107 -12.56 10.89 -9.39
C GLU A 107 -11.94 9.60 -9.92
N ALA A 108 -11.83 8.58 -9.09
CA ALA A 108 -11.28 7.28 -9.48
C ALA A 108 -12.30 6.40 -10.24
N SER A 109 -13.57 6.76 -10.29
CA SER A 109 -14.62 5.98 -10.98
C SER A 109 -14.34 5.74 -12.46
N SER A 110 -13.58 6.63 -13.10
CA SER A 110 -13.14 6.49 -14.50
C SER A 110 -12.15 5.36 -14.74
N LEU A 111 -11.57 4.78 -13.69
CA LEU A 111 -10.56 3.72 -13.79
C LEU A 111 -11.15 2.31 -13.94
N LEU A 112 -12.47 2.18 -13.91
CA LEU A 112 -13.21 0.92 -14.16
C LEU A 112 -12.87 -0.21 -13.18
N TYR A 113 -12.53 0.12 -11.94
CA TYR A 113 -12.41 -0.84 -10.86
C TYR A 113 -13.73 -0.95 -10.09
N ASP A 114 -14.05 -2.16 -9.68
CA ASP A 114 -15.03 -2.36 -8.61
C ASP A 114 -14.37 -2.07 -7.26
N TYR A 115 -15.16 -1.72 -6.25
CA TYR A 115 -14.61 -1.41 -4.95
C TYR A 115 -15.49 -1.89 -3.79
N LYS A 116 -14.85 -2.14 -2.67
CA LYS A 116 -15.46 -2.37 -1.36
C LYS A 116 -14.95 -1.33 -0.36
N ARG A 117 -15.81 -1.02 0.58
CA ARG A 117 -15.51 -0.10 1.68
C ARG A 117 -15.51 -0.88 2.98
N HIS A 118 -14.43 -0.78 3.73
CA HIS A 118 -14.31 -1.36 5.07
C HIS A 118 -14.13 -0.22 6.06
N GLU A 119 -15.20 0.14 6.76
CA GLU A 119 -15.22 1.27 7.68
C GLU A 119 -14.84 0.81 9.09
N TYR A 120 -14.06 1.62 9.79
CA TYR A 120 -13.66 1.37 11.17
C TYR A 120 -13.39 2.69 11.89
N ALA A 121 -13.30 2.65 13.22
CA ALA A 121 -12.95 3.81 14.04
C ALA A 121 -11.60 3.62 14.71
N SER A 122 -10.79 4.69 14.71
CA SER A 122 -9.51 4.75 15.40
C SER A 122 -9.39 6.09 16.11
N ASN A 123 -9.22 6.07 17.44
CA ASN A 123 -9.13 7.28 18.28
C ASN A 123 -10.24 8.29 17.98
N ASN A 124 -11.51 7.85 17.94
CA ASN A 124 -12.69 8.65 17.61
C ASN A 124 -12.70 9.24 16.19
N THR A 125 -11.79 8.80 15.32
CA THR A 125 -11.77 9.18 13.91
C THR A 125 -12.34 8.05 13.06
N LYS A 126 -13.26 8.41 12.15
CA LYS A 126 -13.76 7.45 11.16
C LYS A 126 -12.71 7.20 10.10
N MET A 127 -12.39 5.95 9.89
CA MET A 127 -11.39 5.48 8.95
C MET A 127 -12.01 4.55 7.92
N LEU A 128 -11.36 4.45 6.77
CA LEU A 128 -11.80 3.66 5.65
C LEU A 128 -10.62 2.90 5.04
N VAL A 129 -10.79 1.61 4.81
CA VAL A 129 -9.98 0.88 3.84
C VAL A 129 -10.81 0.75 2.57
N LEU A 130 -10.36 1.41 1.52
CA LEU A 130 -10.93 1.28 0.19
C LEU A 130 -10.19 0.15 -0.54
N GLU A 131 -10.90 -0.89 -0.92
CA GLU A 131 -10.37 -2.03 -1.65
C GLU A 131 -10.86 -1.95 -3.10
N LEU A 132 -9.93 -1.78 -4.04
CA LEU A 132 -10.20 -1.85 -5.47
C LEU A 132 -9.82 -3.23 -5.99
N TYR A 133 -10.64 -3.77 -6.89
CA TYR A 133 -10.39 -5.05 -7.53
C TYR A 133 -10.99 -5.08 -8.95
N ASP A 134 -10.48 -5.94 -9.80
CA ASP A 134 -11.07 -6.20 -11.10
C ASP A 134 -12.35 -7.02 -10.94
N SER A 135 -13.36 -6.62 -11.66
CA SER A 135 -14.65 -7.31 -11.69
C SER A 135 -14.61 -8.63 -12.48
#